data_8ecb0e7f50a40d253d1e7934d804215d
#
_entry.id   8ecb0e7f50a40d253d1e7934d804215d
#
_cell.length_a   1.000
_cell.length_b   1.000
_cell.length_c   1.000
_cell.angle_alpha   90.00
_cell.angle_beta   90.00
_cell.angle_gamma   90.00
#
_symmetry.space_group_name_H-M   'P 1'
#
loop_
_entity.id
_entity.type
_entity.pdbx_description
1 polymer ?
#
loop_
_entity_poly.entity_id
_entity_poly.type
_entity_poly.pdbx_seq_one_letter_code
_entity_poly.pdbx_strand_id
1 'polypeptide(L)'
;MPLLKIVGTYQNQRKYTYIPPQFEEVRESEILKIIENFPLAVLVCNNDGDLIANHIPLFRHSPSTYLGHIAKANQLHNIFPNGADALAIFSSENSYVSPNWYPTKVDTHRHVPTWNYQVVHMEGRLSFDYSNKSKLRVVGSLTKLYERLHFGDAEWKISDAPKDFMEQMLDSIVALKFDVKSDVAKSKLSQNRELQDFNSVKKNMQEQNRMHLFNAMVGIEEE
;
A
#
# COMPACT_ATOMS: atom_id res chain seq x y z
N MET A 1 -2.13 23.40 17.88
CA MET A 1 -0.73 22.95 17.89
C MET A 1 -0.34 22.70 16.45
N PRO A 2 0.70 23.33 15.89
CA PRO A 2 1.05 23.17 14.49
C PRO A 2 1.65 21.77 14.28
N LEU A 3 1.14 21.08 13.26
CA LEU A 3 1.69 19.83 12.73
C LEU A 3 3.17 20.05 12.37
N LEU A 4 4.04 19.28 13.00
CA LEU A 4 5.44 19.21 12.57
C LEU A 4 5.44 18.77 11.09
N LYS A 5 5.79 19.72 10.23
CA LYS A 5 6.25 19.43 8.87
C LYS A 5 7.53 18.62 9.02
N ILE A 6 7.44 17.30 8.77
CA ILE A 6 8.63 16.50 8.43
C ILE A 6 8.97 16.87 6.98
N VAL A 7 9.33 18.14 6.76
CA VAL A 7 10.01 18.60 5.55
C VAL A 7 11.49 18.55 5.89
N GLY A 8 12.04 17.37 5.92
CA GLY A 8 13.45 17.12 6.15
C GLY A 8 14.07 16.45 4.93
N THR A 9 14.83 17.24 4.14
CA THR A 9 15.95 16.82 3.27
C THR A 9 15.76 15.52 2.45
N TYR A 10 14.75 15.46 1.61
CA TYR A 10 14.44 14.31 0.75
C TYR A 10 15.38 14.15 -0.47
N GLN A 11 16.34 15.03 -0.70
CA GLN A 11 17.17 15.00 -1.93
C GLN A 11 18.16 13.83 -2.03
N ASN A 12 18.46 13.11 -0.94
CA ASN A 12 19.46 12.03 -0.96
C ASN A 12 18.88 10.60 -0.89
N GLN A 13 17.57 10.42 -0.64
CA GLN A 13 16.96 9.08 -0.46
C GLN A 13 16.25 8.54 -1.70
N ARG A 14 16.07 9.33 -2.76
CA ARG A 14 15.47 8.91 -4.05
C ARG A 14 16.37 7.97 -4.90
N LYS A 15 17.43 7.45 -4.32
CA LYS A 15 18.53 6.80 -5.05
C LYS A 15 18.16 5.49 -5.74
N TYR A 16 17.04 4.86 -5.36
CA TYR A 16 16.74 3.48 -5.76
C TYR A 16 15.41 3.27 -6.49
N THR A 17 14.43 4.16 -6.34
CA THR A 17 13.15 4.06 -7.05
C THR A 17 13.06 5.09 -8.16
N TYR A 18 12.88 4.64 -9.41
CA TYR A 18 12.70 5.53 -10.55
C TYR A 18 11.31 6.16 -10.54
N ILE A 19 11.24 7.43 -10.19
CA ILE A 19 10.01 8.23 -10.18
C ILE A 19 10.24 9.50 -10.99
N PRO A 20 9.76 9.56 -12.25
CA PRO A 20 9.74 10.80 -13.02
C PRO A 20 8.90 11.86 -12.28
N PRO A 21 9.32 13.15 -12.29
CA PRO A 21 8.63 14.20 -11.53
C PRO A 21 7.12 14.29 -11.79
N GLN A 22 6.69 14.09 -13.05
CA GLN A 22 5.29 14.14 -13.43
C GLN A 22 4.45 12.97 -12.87
N PHE A 23 5.07 11.94 -12.31
CA PHE A 23 4.40 10.78 -11.73
C PHE A 23 4.66 10.66 -10.22
N GLU A 24 5.40 11.60 -9.65
CA GLU A 24 5.61 11.60 -8.20
C GLU A 24 4.30 11.95 -7.49
N GLU A 25 3.91 11.10 -6.54
CA GLU A 25 2.74 11.35 -5.69
C GLU A 25 3.22 11.93 -4.37
N VAL A 26 2.82 13.17 -4.09
CA VAL A 26 3.18 13.90 -2.87
C VAL A 26 1.96 14.23 -2.00
N ARG A 27 0.76 13.95 -2.49
CA ARG A 27 -0.49 14.20 -1.75
C ARG A 27 -0.65 13.11 -0.69
N GLU A 28 -0.52 13.50 0.58
CA GLU A 28 -0.66 12.55 1.71
C GLU A 28 -2.00 11.81 1.66
N SER A 29 -3.09 12.49 1.26
CA SER A 29 -4.41 11.87 1.15
C SER A 29 -4.45 10.74 0.13
N GLU A 30 -3.80 10.89 -1.03
CA GLU A 30 -3.74 9.85 -2.06
C GLU A 30 -2.85 8.68 -1.63
N ILE A 31 -1.69 8.98 -1.03
CA ILE A 31 -0.80 7.95 -0.46
C ILE A 31 -1.56 7.09 0.54
N LEU A 32 -2.31 7.72 1.45
CA LEU A 32 -3.11 7.01 2.43
C LEU A 32 -4.23 6.17 1.79
N LYS A 33 -4.93 6.71 0.78
CA LYS A 33 -5.95 5.94 0.03
C LYS A 33 -5.38 4.69 -0.61
N ILE A 34 -4.16 4.76 -1.18
CA ILE A 34 -3.50 3.58 -1.76
C ILE A 34 -3.27 2.52 -0.68
N ILE A 35 -2.72 2.92 0.47
CA ILE A 35 -2.40 2.00 1.56
C ILE A 35 -3.66 1.38 2.16
N GLU A 36 -4.70 2.19 2.39
CA GLU A 36 -5.94 1.75 3.02
C GLU A 36 -6.77 0.84 2.12
N ASN A 37 -6.81 1.13 0.81
CA ASN A 37 -7.54 0.30 -0.15
C ASN A 37 -6.78 -0.96 -0.57
N PHE A 38 -5.44 -0.95 -0.47
CA PHE A 38 -4.57 -2.06 -0.88
C PHE A 38 -3.58 -2.43 0.23
N PRO A 39 -4.08 -2.87 1.40
CA PRO A 39 -3.25 -3.06 2.60
C PRO A 39 -2.33 -4.27 2.55
N LEU A 40 -2.51 -5.18 1.58
CA LEU A 40 -1.66 -6.37 1.43
C LEU A 40 -0.30 -5.96 0.84
N ALA A 41 0.60 -5.51 1.70
CA ALA A 41 1.94 -5.08 1.31
C ALA A 41 2.84 -6.26 0.96
N VAL A 42 3.73 -6.06 -0.02
CA VAL A 42 4.91 -6.91 -0.21
C VAL A 42 6.01 -6.39 0.71
N LEU A 43 6.34 -7.15 1.76
CA LEU A 43 7.41 -6.83 2.70
C LEU A 43 8.68 -7.56 2.27
N VAL A 44 9.74 -6.80 1.94
CA VAL A 44 11.03 -7.33 1.49
C VAL A 44 12.10 -7.04 2.54
N CYS A 45 12.80 -8.09 2.96
CA CYS A 45 13.97 -8.01 3.84
C CYS A 45 15.19 -8.61 3.14
N ASN A 46 16.38 -8.15 3.53
CA ASN A 46 17.65 -8.72 3.06
C ASN A 46 18.29 -9.50 4.21
N ASN A 47 18.65 -10.76 3.96
CA ASN A 47 19.38 -11.61 4.86
C ASN A 47 20.71 -12.00 4.20
N ASP A 48 21.77 -11.25 4.48
CA ASP A 48 23.14 -11.50 3.99
C ASP A 48 23.22 -11.67 2.45
N GLY A 49 22.40 -10.93 1.72
CA GLY A 49 22.33 -10.95 0.25
C GLY A 49 21.12 -11.69 -0.30
N ASP A 50 20.48 -12.56 0.46
CA ASP A 50 19.24 -13.24 0.08
C ASP A 50 18.03 -12.34 0.33
N LEU A 51 17.22 -12.10 -0.70
CA LEU A 51 15.99 -11.34 -0.58
C LEU A 51 14.83 -12.25 -0.16
N ILE A 52 14.17 -11.88 0.95
CA ILE A 52 13.03 -12.59 1.48
C ILE A 52 11.80 -11.69 1.32
N ALA A 53 10.80 -12.15 0.56
CA ALA A 53 9.56 -11.43 0.34
C ALA A 53 8.37 -12.15 0.99
N ASN A 54 7.52 -11.39 1.68
CA ASN A 54 6.27 -11.85 2.28
C ASN A 54 5.13 -10.91 1.92
N HIS A 55 3.91 -11.43 1.76
CA HIS A 55 2.70 -10.64 1.58
C HIS A 55 1.98 -10.55 2.92
N ILE A 56 1.92 -9.36 3.49
CA ILE A 56 1.42 -9.14 4.85
C ILE A 56 0.48 -7.93 4.85
N PRO A 57 -0.78 -8.07 5.29
CA PRO A 57 -1.65 -6.93 5.52
C PRO A 57 -1.05 -6.02 6.60
N LEU A 58 -0.77 -4.77 6.23
CA LEU A 58 -0.28 -3.74 7.14
C LEU A 58 -1.32 -2.62 7.23
N PHE A 59 -1.66 -2.21 8.45
CA PHE A 59 -2.56 -1.10 8.67
C PHE A 59 -1.89 0.00 9.49
N ARG A 60 -2.24 1.23 9.22
CA ARG A 60 -1.69 2.41 9.88
C ARG A 60 -2.17 2.48 11.33
N HIS A 61 -1.24 2.47 12.26
CA HIS A 61 -1.49 2.63 13.69
C HIS A 61 -1.23 4.07 14.17
N SER A 62 -0.19 4.67 13.63
CA SER A 62 0.20 6.07 13.84
C SER A 62 0.81 6.63 12.55
N PRO A 63 1.13 7.92 12.46
CA PRO A 63 1.72 8.51 11.24
C PRO A 63 2.93 7.77 10.69
N SER A 64 3.74 7.17 11.55
CA SER A 64 4.98 6.47 11.16
C SER A 64 5.02 5.00 11.56
N THR A 65 3.92 4.42 12.06
CA THR A 65 3.90 3.02 12.51
C THR A 65 2.75 2.26 11.87
N TYR A 66 3.08 1.12 11.28
CA TYR A 66 2.14 0.16 10.74
C TYR A 66 2.19 -1.14 11.54
N LEU A 67 1.05 -1.79 11.68
CA LEU A 67 0.92 -3.06 12.40
C LEU A 67 0.36 -4.13 11.46
N GLY A 68 0.78 -5.36 11.72
CA GLY A 68 0.32 -6.56 11.04
C GLY A 68 0.60 -7.79 11.90
N HIS A 69 0.40 -8.95 11.34
CA HIS A 69 0.81 -10.22 11.97
C HIS A 69 1.24 -11.23 10.91
N ILE A 70 2.01 -12.21 11.34
CA ILE A 70 2.41 -13.37 10.53
C ILE A 70 2.03 -14.65 11.26
N ALA A 71 1.89 -15.75 10.53
CA ALA A 71 1.80 -17.05 11.14
C ALA A 71 3.09 -17.36 11.93
N LYS A 72 3.00 -18.01 13.07
CA LYS A 72 4.16 -18.43 13.87
C LYS A 72 5.06 -19.42 13.11
N ALA A 73 4.52 -20.12 12.13
CA ALA A 73 5.28 -20.98 11.23
C ALA A 73 6.10 -20.22 10.18
N ASN A 74 5.84 -18.92 9.97
CA ASN A 74 6.62 -18.09 9.07
C ASN A 74 8.00 -17.83 9.66
N GLN A 75 9.06 -18.18 8.93
CA GLN A 75 10.44 -18.10 9.43
C GLN A 75 10.98 -16.67 9.58
N LEU A 76 10.26 -15.68 9.09
CA LEU A 76 10.72 -14.27 9.12
C LEU A 76 11.15 -13.80 10.51
N HIS A 77 10.36 -14.14 11.55
CA HIS A 77 10.67 -13.75 12.93
C HIS A 77 11.83 -14.54 13.56
N ASN A 78 12.16 -15.72 13.03
CA ASN A 78 13.32 -16.52 13.46
C ASN A 78 14.61 -16.04 12.77
N ILE A 79 14.51 -15.66 11.47
CA ILE A 79 15.63 -15.11 10.69
C ILE A 79 16.03 -13.75 11.25
N PHE A 80 15.07 -12.93 11.66
CA PHE A 80 15.31 -11.58 12.17
C PHE A 80 14.82 -11.39 13.60
N PRO A 81 15.33 -12.11 14.59
CA PRO A 81 14.80 -12.06 15.98
C PRO A 81 14.92 -10.67 16.62
N ASN A 82 15.89 -9.86 16.17
CA ASN A 82 16.11 -8.48 16.62
C ASN A 82 15.49 -7.43 15.67
N GLY A 83 14.60 -7.87 14.78
CA GLY A 83 14.05 -7.05 13.70
C GLY A 83 15.03 -6.81 12.55
N ALA A 84 14.53 -6.22 11.46
CA ALA A 84 15.30 -5.96 10.24
C ALA A 84 14.93 -4.62 9.63
N ASP A 85 15.83 -4.03 8.85
CA ASP A 85 15.46 -3.03 7.88
C ASP A 85 14.69 -3.72 6.74
N ALA A 86 13.59 -3.11 6.32
CA ALA A 86 12.69 -3.70 5.35
C ALA A 86 12.09 -2.64 4.43
N LEU A 87 11.69 -3.09 3.23
CA LEU A 87 10.91 -2.33 2.29
C LEU A 87 9.50 -2.90 2.25
N ALA A 88 8.49 -2.08 2.56
CA ALA A 88 7.08 -2.41 2.37
C ALA A 88 6.57 -1.72 1.09
N ILE A 89 5.97 -2.50 0.19
CA ILE A 89 5.45 -2.03 -1.10
C ILE A 89 3.95 -2.25 -1.12
N PHE A 90 3.19 -1.16 -1.20
CA PHE A 90 1.75 -1.18 -1.43
C PHE A 90 1.48 -0.89 -2.90
N SER A 91 0.68 -1.70 -3.55
CA SER A 91 0.36 -1.55 -4.97
C SER A 91 -1.15 -1.48 -5.16
N SER A 92 -1.60 -0.47 -5.89
CA SER A 92 -3.01 -0.38 -6.31
C SER A 92 -3.35 -1.46 -7.34
N GLU A 93 -4.61 -1.49 -7.77
CA GLU A 93 -4.94 -2.11 -9.03
C GLU A 93 -4.13 -1.47 -10.17
N ASN A 94 -3.96 -2.19 -11.26
CA ASN A 94 -3.26 -1.70 -12.44
C ASN A 94 -4.05 -2.00 -13.70
N SER A 95 -3.76 -1.28 -14.78
CA SER A 95 -4.38 -1.50 -16.07
C SER A 95 -3.40 -1.25 -17.20
N TYR A 96 -3.43 -2.15 -18.19
CA TYR A 96 -2.84 -1.92 -19.49
C TYR A 96 -3.59 -0.79 -20.20
N VAL A 97 -2.85 0.12 -20.81
CA VAL A 97 -3.39 1.25 -21.60
C VAL A 97 -3.01 1.04 -23.05
N SER A 98 -4.02 0.73 -23.87
CA SER A 98 -3.84 0.51 -25.31
C SER A 98 -3.67 1.84 -26.06
N PRO A 99 -2.80 1.89 -27.07
CA PRO A 99 -2.79 3.00 -28.03
C PRO A 99 -4.12 3.25 -28.73
N ASN A 100 -4.99 2.24 -28.79
CA ASN A 100 -6.33 2.37 -29.38
C ASN A 100 -7.29 3.24 -28.55
N TRP A 101 -6.91 3.56 -27.32
CA TRP A 101 -7.66 4.47 -26.46
C TRP A 101 -7.31 5.94 -26.68
N TYR A 102 -6.29 6.25 -27.49
CA TYR A 102 -5.85 7.62 -27.75
C TYR A 102 -6.51 8.15 -29.02
N PRO A 103 -7.44 9.16 -28.94
CA PRO A 103 -8.01 9.80 -30.12
C PRO A 103 -6.97 10.37 -31.07
N THR A 104 -5.88 10.96 -30.52
CA THR A 104 -4.80 11.58 -31.34
C THR A 104 -3.97 10.56 -32.11
N LYS A 105 -4.19 9.25 -31.91
CA LYS A 105 -3.48 8.20 -32.64
C LYS A 105 -3.69 8.30 -34.15
N VAL A 106 -4.89 8.68 -34.58
CA VAL A 106 -5.23 8.74 -36.02
C VAL A 106 -4.43 9.82 -36.77
N ASP A 107 -4.04 10.87 -36.04
CA ASP A 107 -3.32 12.01 -36.62
C ASP A 107 -1.80 11.83 -36.61
N THR A 108 -1.27 11.25 -35.54
CA THR A 108 0.18 11.24 -35.30
C THR A 108 0.82 9.87 -35.49
N HIS A 109 0.08 8.77 -35.28
CA HIS A 109 0.58 7.39 -35.21
C HIS A 109 1.76 7.18 -34.24
N ARG A 110 1.99 8.12 -33.29
CA ARG A 110 3.15 8.12 -32.37
C ARG A 110 2.78 7.71 -30.95
N HIS A 111 1.97 6.67 -30.82
CA HIS A 111 1.56 6.14 -29.52
C HIS A 111 2.03 4.70 -29.30
N VAL A 112 2.46 4.43 -28.09
CA VAL A 112 2.86 3.11 -27.64
C VAL A 112 2.02 2.67 -26.44
N PRO A 113 1.84 1.37 -26.20
CA PRO A 113 1.15 0.89 -25.02
C PRO A 113 1.89 1.24 -23.74
N THR A 114 1.15 1.32 -22.65
CA THR A 114 1.70 1.56 -21.31
C THR A 114 0.82 0.92 -20.24
N TRP A 115 1.19 1.14 -18.96
CA TRP A 115 0.41 0.73 -17.80
C TRP A 115 0.10 1.93 -16.92
N ASN A 116 -1.13 1.99 -16.39
CA ASN A 116 -1.51 2.87 -15.29
C ASN A 116 -1.52 2.07 -13.99
N TYR A 117 -0.96 2.65 -12.93
CA TYR A 117 -0.84 2.06 -11.60
C TYR A 117 -0.43 3.12 -10.58
N GLN A 118 -0.65 2.81 -9.31
CA GLN A 118 -0.10 3.57 -8.19
C GLN A 118 0.65 2.65 -7.25
N VAL A 119 1.74 3.11 -6.67
CA VAL A 119 2.53 2.37 -5.69
C VAL A 119 3.04 3.29 -4.59
N VAL A 120 3.16 2.75 -3.38
CA VAL A 120 3.84 3.38 -2.25
C VAL A 120 4.94 2.45 -1.77
N HIS A 121 6.16 2.95 -1.71
CA HIS A 121 7.31 2.25 -1.15
C HIS A 121 7.66 2.89 0.19
N MET A 122 7.70 2.11 1.25
CA MET A 122 8.09 2.55 2.58
C MET A 122 9.33 1.80 3.04
N GLU A 123 10.39 2.52 3.33
CA GLU A 123 11.55 1.97 4.02
C GLU A 123 11.37 2.14 5.53
N GLY A 124 11.72 1.12 6.30
CA GLY A 124 11.52 1.16 7.73
C GLY A 124 12.17 0.02 8.48
N ARG A 125 11.86 -0.05 9.77
CA ARG A 125 12.33 -1.08 10.69
C ARG A 125 11.18 -2.03 11.04
N LEU A 126 11.37 -3.28 10.74
CA LEU A 126 10.50 -4.38 11.14
C LEU A 126 10.89 -4.87 12.55
N SER A 127 9.89 -5.16 13.38
CA SER A 127 10.07 -5.82 14.67
C SER A 127 8.89 -6.73 15.01
N PHE A 128 9.10 -7.67 15.94
CA PHE A 128 8.14 -8.69 16.32
C PHE A 128 7.79 -8.59 17.80
N ASP A 129 6.53 -8.90 18.13
CA ASP A 129 6.05 -8.97 19.51
C ASP A 129 5.23 -10.24 19.72
N TYR A 130 5.64 -11.04 20.69
CA TYR A 130 5.04 -12.32 20.99
C TYR A 130 3.97 -12.25 22.09
N SER A 131 3.78 -11.08 22.69
CA SER A 131 2.80 -10.88 23.77
C SER A 131 1.37 -11.03 23.25
N ASN A 132 0.51 -11.70 24.00
CA ASN A 132 -0.91 -11.85 23.67
C ASN A 132 -1.61 -10.49 23.58
N LYS A 133 -1.15 -9.49 24.35
CA LYS A 133 -1.67 -8.11 24.29
C LYS A 133 -1.46 -7.50 22.90
N SER A 134 -0.27 -7.62 22.33
CA SER A 134 0.06 -7.07 21.01
C SER A 134 -0.63 -7.85 19.89
N LYS A 135 -0.65 -9.18 19.98
CA LYS A 135 -1.38 -10.05 19.02
C LYS A 135 -2.86 -9.68 18.98
N LEU A 136 -3.52 -9.61 20.14
CA LEU A 136 -4.94 -9.26 20.23
C LEU A 136 -5.20 -7.83 19.71
N ARG A 137 -4.32 -6.87 20.00
CA ARG A 137 -4.43 -5.51 19.45
C ARG A 137 -4.40 -5.52 17.93
N VAL A 138 -3.43 -6.20 17.34
CA VAL A 138 -3.28 -6.26 15.88
C VAL A 138 -4.48 -6.91 15.22
N VAL A 139 -4.84 -8.12 15.66
CA VAL A 139 -5.99 -8.86 15.09
C VAL A 139 -7.28 -8.08 15.31
N GLY A 140 -7.51 -7.56 16.53
CA GLY A 140 -8.71 -6.79 16.84
C GLY A 140 -8.87 -5.52 16.02
N SER A 141 -7.76 -4.80 15.77
CA SER A 141 -7.80 -3.60 14.94
C SER A 141 -8.07 -3.93 13.47
N LEU A 142 -7.40 -4.96 12.92
CA LEU A 142 -7.63 -5.41 11.55
C LEU A 142 -9.07 -5.89 11.35
N THR A 143 -9.55 -6.76 12.22
CA THR A 143 -10.92 -7.29 12.17
C THR A 143 -11.93 -6.15 12.20
N LYS A 144 -11.84 -5.26 13.21
CA LYS A 144 -12.77 -4.13 13.33
C LYS A 144 -12.76 -3.22 12.10
N LEU A 145 -11.58 -2.95 11.52
CA LEU A 145 -11.46 -2.09 10.35
C LEU A 145 -12.16 -2.70 9.14
N TYR A 146 -11.85 -3.95 8.81
CA TYR A 146 -12.34 -4.59 7.58
C TYR A 146 -13.75 -5.14 7.71
N GLU A 147 -14.13 -5.68 8.85
CA GLU A 147 -15.50 -6.12 9.09
C GLU A 147 -16.48 -4.95 9.02
N ARG A 148 -16.14 -3.83 9.66
CA ARG A 148 -16.98 -2.64 9.59
C ARG A 148 -17.07 -2.04 8.19
N LEU A 149 -15.98 -2.07 7.43
CA LEU A 149 -15.94 -1.59 6.05
C LEU A 149 -16.83 -2.43 5.12
N HIS A 150 -16.86 -3.75 5.32
CA HIS A 150 -17.57 -4.68 4.42
C HIS A 150 -18.99 -5.01 4.87
N PHE A 151 -19.27 -5.02 6.17
CA PHE A 151 -20.53 -5.52 6.74
C PHE A 151 -21.26 -4.48 7.60
N GLY A 152 -20.68 -3.31 7.88
CA GLY A 152 -21.32 -2.26 8.68
C GLY A 152 -21.75 -2.76 10.06
N ASP A 153 -23.03 -2.65 10.37
CA ASP A 153 -23.58 -3.07 11.68
C ASP A 153 -23.65 -4.60 11.85
N ALA A 154 -23.50 -5.36 10.76
CA ALA A 154 -23.41 -6.83 10.78
C ALA A 154 -21.96 -7.33 10.92
N GLU A 155 -21.03 -6.48 11.35
CA GLU A 155 -19.62 -6.80 11.56
C GLU A 155 -19.45 -8.01 12.49
N TRP A 156 -18.59 -8.97 12.12
CA TRP A 156 -18.13 -10.02 13.00
C TRP A 156 -17.18 -9.45 14.06
N LYS A 157 -17.33 -9.90 15.30
CA LYS A 157 -16.50 -9.45 16.42
C LYS A 157 -15.68 -10.61 16.96
N ILE A 158 -14.48 -10.35 17.44
CA ILE A 158 -13.63 -11.35 18.10
C ILE A 158 -14.37 -12.05 19.27
N SER A 159 -15.30 -11.35 19.94
CA SER A 159 -16.13 -11.90 21.00
C SER A 159 -17.16 -12.94 20.52
N ASP A 160 -17.40 -13.03 19.22
CA ASP A 160 -18.36 -14.00 18.65
C ASP A 160 -17.75 -15.42 18.55
N ALA A 161 -16.41 -15.50 18.61
CA ALA A 161 -15.69 -16.76 18.63
C ALA A 161 -15.50 -17.31 20.07
N PRO A 162 -15.50 -18.63 20.27
CA PRO A 162 -15.18 -19.23 21.56
C PRO A 162 -13.80 -18.79 22.07
N LYS A 163 -13.71 -18.55 23.38
CA LYS A 163 -12.49 -18.02 24.00
C LYS A 163 -11.27 -18.93 23.82
N ASP A 164 -11.46 -20.23 24.01
CA ASP A 164 -10.43 -21.26 23.85
C ASP A 164 -9.91 -21.33 22.40
N PHE A 165 -10.81 -21.22 21.43
CA PHE A 165 -10.45 -21.11 20.02
C PHE A 165 -9.61 -19.85 19.74
N MET A 166 -10.02 -18.70 20.28
CA MET A 166 -9.26 -17.46 20.11
C MET A 166 -7.87 -17.52 20.74
N GLU A 167 -7.73 -18.14 21.91
CA GLU A 167 -6.44 -18.37 22.56
C GLU A 167 -5.51 -19.21 21.66
N GLN A 168 -6.01 -20.30 21.07
CA GLN A 168 -5.25 -21.12 20.11
C GLN A 168 -4.84 -20.34 18.86
N MET A 169 -5.74 -19.53 18.33
CA MET A 169 -5.45 -18.69 17.15
C MET A 169 -4.36 -17.65 17.46
N LEU A 170 -4.42 -17.00 18.63
CA LEU A 170 -3.39 -16.07 19.08
C LEU A 170 -2.03 -16.75 19.27
N ASP A 171 -2.01 -18.00 19.74
CA ASP A 171 -0.77 -18.77 19.89
C ASP A 171 -0.13 -19.18 18.56
N SER A 172 -0.92 -19.18 17.48
CA SER A 172 -0.46 -19.52 16.13
C SER A 172 0.12 -18.35 15.33
N ILE A 173 0.12 -17.13 15.89
CA ILE A 173 0.60 -15.93 15.22
C ILE A 173 1.68 -15.20 16.00
N VAL A 174 2.38 -14.29 15.31
CA VAL A 174 3.32 -13.31 15.88
C VAL A 174 2.90 -11.92 15.41
N ALA A 175 2.77 -10.97 16.34
CA ALA A 175 2.49 -9.58 15.99
C ALA A 175 3.72 -8.94 15.35
N LEU A 176 3.48 -8.10 14.36
CA LEU A 176 4.49 -7.42 13.58
C LEU A 176 4.26 -5.91 13.66
N LYS A 177 5.34 -5.17 13.90
CA LYS A 177 5.36 -3.71 13.85
C LYS A 177 6.37 -3.27 12.80
N PHE A 178 5.97 -2.31 11.97
CA PHE A 178 6.81 -1.68 10.97
C PHE A 178 6.85 -0.19 11.22
N ASP A 179 8.02 0.32 11.65
CA ASP A 179 8.26 1.73 11.91
C ASP A 179 8.90 2.35 10.66
N VAL A 180 8.18 3.25 10.01
CA VAL A 180 8.57 3.91 8.75
C VAL A 180 9.63 4.96 9.01
N LYS A 181 10.70 4.93 8.22
CA LYS A 181 11.78 5.92 8.18
C LYS A 181 11.59 6.92 7.04
N SER A 182 11.14 6.43 5.89
CA SER A 182 10.89 7.23 4.68
C SER A 182 9.91 6.52 3.78
N ASP A 183 9.23 7.29 2.95
CA ASP A 183 8.34 6.77 1.92
C ASP A 183 8.52 7.56 0.62
N VAL A 184 8.18 6.91 -0.49
CA VAL A 184 8.04 7.50 -1.81
C VAL A 184 6.83 6.88 -2.48
N ALA A 185 6.09 7.68 -3.25
CA ALA A 185 4.91 7.21 -3.94
C ALA A 185 4.89 7.66 -5.40
N LYS A 186 4.26 6.85 -6.24
CA LYS A 186 4.14 7.09 -7.67
C LYS A 186 2.72 6.83 -8.13
N SER A 187 2.14 7.84 -8.79
CA SER A 187 0.86 7.77 -9.47
C SER A 187 1.09 7.92 -10.98
N LYS A 188 1.17 6.81 -11.70
CA LYS A 188 1.29 6.82 -13.16
C LYS A 188 -0.10 6.60 -13.75
N LEU A 189 -0.77 7.70 -14.09
CA LEU A 189 -2.19 7.75 -14.44
C LEU A 189 -2.45 8.43 -15.79
N SER A 190 -1.47 8.41 -16.70
CA SER A 190 -1.54 9.07 -18.02
C SER A 190 -1.63 10.60 -17.97
N GLN A 191 -1.34 11.26 -16.84
CA GLN A 191 -1.39 12.70 -16.64
C GLN A 191 -0.41 13.50 -17.51
N ASN A 192 0.52 12.84 -18.17
CA ASN A 192 1.46 13.43 -19.13
C ASN A 192 0.93 13.40 -20.56
N ARG A 193 -0.32 13.01 -20.78
CA ARG A 193 -0.96 12.97 -22.10
C ARG A 193 -1.72 14.26 -22.36
N GLU A 194 -2.01 14.52 -23.64
CA GLU A 194 -2.95 15.58 -24.01
C GLU A 194 -4.32 15.32 -23.41
N LEU A 195 -5.07 16.37 -23.10
CA LEU A 195 -6.34 16.29 -22.36
C LEU A 195 -7.34 15.31 -23.00
N GLN A 196 -7.44 15.32 -24.34
CA GLN A 196 -8.36 14.41 -25.04
C GLN A 196 -7.97 12.92 -24.88
N ASP A 197 -6.67 12.62 -24.89
CA ASP A 197 -6.16 11.26 -24.68
C ASP A 197 -6.32 10.84 -23.22
N PHE A 198 -6.02 11.75 -22.28
CA PHE A 198 -6.23 11.53 -20.86
C PHE A 198 -7.70 11.21 -20.55
N ASN A 199 -8.63 12.02 -21.06
CA ASN A 199 -10.07 11.81 -20.86
C ASN A 199 -10.55 10.49 -21.46
N SER A 200 -10.03 10.11 -22.62
CA SER A 200 -10.35 8.83 -23.23
C SER A 200 -9.84 7.65 -22.40
N VAL A 201 -8.61 7.72 -21.87
CA VAL A 201 -8.08 6.69 -20.97
C VAL A 201 -8.92 6.61 -19.70
N LYS A 202 -9.25 7.76 -19.08
CA LYS A 202 -10.11 7.82 -17.89
C LYS A 202 -11.47 7.14 -18.10
N LYS A 203 -12.14 7.43 -19.23
CA LYS A 203 -13.39 6.79 -19.62
C LYS A 203 -13.23 5.27 -19.74
N ASN A 204 -12.17 4.79 -20.39
CA ASN A 204 -11.88 3.36 -20.51
C ASN A 204 -11.62 2.68 -19.15
N MET A 205 -11.00 3.37 -18.18
CA MET A 205 -10.86 2.85 -16.81
C MET A 205 -12.25 2.59 -16.19
N GLN A 206 -13.18 3.54 -16.32
CA GLN A 206 -14.55 3.40 -15.84
C GLN A 206 -15.27 2.22 -16.53
N GLU A 207 -15.21 2.15 -17.85
CA GLU A 207 -15.86 1.10 -18.66
C GLU A 207 -15.32 -0.31 -18.33
N GLN A 208 -14.04 -0.41 -17.95
CA GLN A 208 -13.41 -1.66 -17.53
C GLN A 208 -13.52 -1.94 -16.02
N ASN A 209 -14.35 -1.15 -15.32
CA ASN A 209 -14.54 -1.27 -13.86
C ASN A 209 -13.22 -1.14 -13.04
N ARG A 210 -12.28 -0.34 -13.54
CA ARG A 210 -11.03 0.05 -12.82
C ARG A 210 -11.29 1.29 -11.97
N MET A 211 -12.19 1.15 -11.00
CA MET A 211 -12.76 2.30 -10.29
C MET A 211 -11.76 3.05 -9.43
N HIS A 212 -10.77 2.35 -8.85
CA HIS A 212 -9.72 3.03 -8.10
C HIS A 212 -8.89 3.95 -9.02
N LEU A 213 -8.43 3.43 -10.17
CA LEU A 213 -7.67 4.22 -11.16
C LEU A 213 -8.52 5.35 -11.75
N PHE A 214 -9.80 5.09 -12.05
CA PHE A 214 -10.72 6.12 -12.52
C PHE A 214 -10.82 7.28 -11.52
N ASN A 215 -11.09 6.98 -10.24
CA ASN A 215 -11.21 7.99 -9.19
C ASN A 215 -9.89 8.75 -8.95
N ALA A 216 -8.74 8.05 -9.01
CA ALA A 216 -7.45 8.69 -8.91
C ALA A 216 -7.16 9.65 -10.09
N MET A 217 -7.63 9.31 -11.31
CA MET A 217 -7.53 10.19 -12.47
C MET A 217 -8.47 11.40 -12.35
N VAL A 218 -9.68 11.25 -11.80
CA VAL A 218 -10.58 12.38 -11.51
C VAL A 218 -9.92 13.35 -10.53
N GLY A 219 -9.28 12.86 -9.47
CA GLY A 219 -8.60 13.70 -8.48
C GLY A 219 -7.39 14.49 -9.00
N ILE A 220 -6.89 14.19 -10.22
CA ILE A 220 -5.85 15.00 -10.88
C ILE A 220 -6.45 16.24 -11.56
N GLU A 221 -7.70 16.18 -12.02
CA GLU A 221 -8.36 17.29 -12.72
C GLU A 221 -8.88 18.38 -11.77
N GLU A 222 -9.03 18.05 -10.48
CA GLU A 222 -9.57 18.98 -9.48
C GLU A 222 -8.50 19.90 -8.87
N GLU A 223 -7.24 19.74 -9.26
CA GLU A 223 -6.08 20.55 -8.87
C GLU A 223 -5.67 21.55 -9.97
#